data_0be281c3e424e63073251143bb5e70b0
#
_entry.id   0be281c3e424e63073251143bb5e70b0
#
_cell.length_a   1.000
_cell.length_b   1.000
_cell.length_c   1.000
_cell.angle_alpha   90.00
_cell.angle_beta   90.00
_cell.angle_gamma   90.00
#
_symmetry.space_group_name_H-M   'P 1'
#
loop_
_entity.id
_entity.type
_entity.pdbx_description
1 polymer ?
#
loop_
_entity_poly.entity_id
_entity_poly.type
_entity_poly.pdbx_seq_one_letter_code
_entity_poly.pdbx_strand_id
1 'polypeptide(L)'
;LDFLLKVQHITNMQIDTTGLLEPQFKHVQRLVDSLYLNGHAVDMSETGTGKTYAAAAVIREMNRPFAVICPKSVIHQWENILKSFNLKAATIINYEKLCRGNTKWLKWKKLPDPVQPYQENATRELPQFKFDANTLIVLDEGHKCKGSDTSNSWMMVALKLQGYKVLVSSATVATSPLEMKAFGFMTNLHALHNFRDFCRVHGAEFLPRYGAMTFNLASETARKSMLALNEYLFDTTKCASRMKVEDFGKQFPESHIVAEAYDLGSNESKIQAVYDDMEAELAKLAEKAENYSEHIFAVMMEARRKAELCKVPLFVEMVEDLYDEGKSVVLFLNFTDTVDAVVKRLDKMAKFKDTIGYIVGGQGVKERVSDIEAFQADKKRVLVVNIAAGGTGVSLHDLHGNYPRASIVSPNWSAYNMRQALGRIWRLEGKTKSYQRIVYAAKCIEENICHRVQHKLACLDTLNDGDLAESLTLV
;
A
#
# COMPACT_ATOMS: atom_id res chain seq x y z
N LEU A 1 -38.99 -9.16 -5.92
CA LEU A 1 -39.60 -8.28 -4.90
C LEU A 1 -38.59 -7.93 -3.81
N ASP A 2 -37.88 -8.90 -3.29
CA ASP A 2 -36.86 -8.72 -2.19
C ASP A 2 -35.70 -7.80 -2.59
N PHE A 3 -35.28 -7.84 -3.85
CA PHE A 3 -34.25 -6.94 -4.39
C PHE A 3 -34.74 -5.50 -4.52
N LEU A 4 -35.99 -5.31 -5.02
CA LEU A 4 -36.59 -3.98 -5.16
C LEU A 4 -36.86 -3.34 -3.78
N LEU A 5 -37.29 -4.11 -2.81
CA LEU A 5 -37.49 -3.64 -1.43
C LEU A 5 -36.15 -3.26 -0.77
N LYS A 6 -35.07 -4.02 -1.02
CA LYS A 6 -33.74 -3.66 -0.58
C LYS A 6 -33.25 -2.36 -1.22
N VAL A 7 -33.47 -2.18 -2.53
CA VAL A 7 -33.10 -0.95 -3.24
C VAL A 7 -33.88 0.26 -2.71
N GLN A 8 -35.17 0.14 -2.48
CA GLN A 8 -36.02 1.22 -1.92
C GLN A 8 -35.64 1.57 -0.47
N HIS A 9 -35.24 0.60 0.34
CA HIS A 9 -34.82 0.85 1.71
C HIS A 9 -33.46 1.59 1.76
N ILE A 10 -32.57 1.28 0.83
CA ILE A 10 -31.23 1.89 0.73
C ILE A 10 -31.33 3.35 0.24
N THR A 11 -32.20 3.65 -0.72
CA THR A 11 -32.35 5.02 -1.29
C THR A 11 -32.83 6.07 -0.28
N ASN A 12 -33.38 5.65 0.85
CA ASN A 12 -33.89 6.54 1.90
C ASN A 12 -33.08 6.55 3.18
N MET A 13 -31.98 5.77 3.27
CA MET A 13 -31.11 5.79 4.45
C MET A 13 -30.20 7.02 4.39
N GLN A 14 -30.44 7.97 5.31
CA GLN A 14 -29.53 9.07 5.56
C GLN A 14 -28.50 8.62 6.59
N ILE A 15 -27.23 8.63 6.24
CA ILE A 15 -26.13 8.26 7.16
C ILE A 15 -25.96 9.30 8.28
N ASP A 16 -25.51 8.85 9.43
CA ASP A 16 -25.03 9.75 10.48
C ASP A 16 -23.66 10.34 10.06
N THR A 17 -23.60 11.65 9.93
CA THR A 17 -22.39 12.37 9.47
C THR A 17 -21.48 12.80 10.61
N THR A 18 -21.82 12.48 11.86
CA THR A 18 -21.03 12.85 13.05
C THR A 18 -19.62 12.29 12.95
N GLY A 19 -18.62 13.14 13.09
CA GLY A 19 -17.20 12.76 13.02
C GLY A 19 -16.66 12.61 11.59
N LEU A 20 -17.42 13.00 10.57
CA LEU A 20 -17.02 12.99 9.18
C LEU A 20 -16.89 14.41 8.61
N LEU A 21 -16.07 14.55 7.58
CA LEU A 21 -16.00 15.74 6.74
C LEU A 21 -16.93 15.58 5.53
N GLU A 22 -17.37 16.71 4.96
CA GLU A 22 -18.35 16.73 3.87
C GLU A 22 -18.03 15.79 2.70
N PRO A 23 -16.79 15.73 2.15
CA PRO A 23 -16.46 14.79 1.07
C PRO A 23 -16.67 13.32 1.45
N GLN A 24 -16.58 12.99 2.75
CA GLN A 24 -16.75 11.63 3.25
C GLN A 24 -18.20 11.16 3.27
N PHE A 25 -19.19 12.08 3.29
CA PHE A 25 -20.61 11.72 3.44
C PHE A 25 -21.08 10.81 2.28
N LYS A 26 -20.92 11.29 1.05
CA LYS A 26 -21.34 10.54 -0.14
C LYS A 26 -20.50 9.26 -0.32
N HIS A 27 -19.24 9.30 0.09
CA HIS A 27 -18.35 8.15 0.04
C HIS A 27 -18.81 7.04 0.99
N VAL A 28 -19.10 7.36 2.25
CA VAL A 28 -19.61 6.41 3.25
C VAL A 28 -20.95 5.82 2.80
N GLN A 29 -21.87 6.66 2.29
CA GLN A 29 -23.14 6.19 1.76
C GLN A 29 -22.94 5.12 0.67
N ARG A 30 -22.07 5.38 -0.32
CA ARG A 30 -21.79 4.42 -1.40
C ARG A 30 -21.21 3.10 -0.89
N LEU A 31 -20.34 3.14 0.12
CA LEU A 31 -19.78 1.93 0.70
C LEU A 31 -20.84 1.12 1.46
N VAL A 32 -21.73 1.79 2.19
CA VAL A 32 -22.85 1.15 2.89
C VAL A 32 -23.79 0.50 1.89
N ASP A 33 -24.20 1.24 0.83
CA ASP A 33 -25.07 0.73 -0.23
C ASP A 33 -24.48 -0.52 -0.88
N SER A 34 -23.18 -0.50 -1.20
CA SER A 34 -22.49 -1.65 -1.77
C SER A 34 -22.47 -2.86 -0.84
N LEU A 35 -22.23 -2.66 0.47
CA LEU A 35 -22.27 -3.76 1.45
C LEU A 35 -23.66 -4.40 1.54
N TYR A 36 -24.71 -3.63 1.35
CA TYR A 36 -26.08 -4.16 1.30
C TYR A 36 -26.38 -4.90 0.00
N LEU A 37 -25.99 -4.33 -1.15
CA LEU A 37 -26.29 -4.86 -2.48
C LEU A 37 -25.38 -6.02 -2.87
N ASN A 38 -24.08 -5.84 -2.71
CA ASN A 38 -23.05 -6.74 -3.23
C ASN A 38 -22.49 -7.70 -2.15
N GLY A 39 -22.73 -7.41 -0.86
CA GLY A 39 -22.07 -8.12 0.25
C GLY A 39 -20.61 -7.72 0.47
N HIS A 40 -20.05 -6.88 -0.40
CA HIS A 40 -18.70 -6.32 -0.27
C HIS A 40 -18.69 -4.86 -0.73
N ALA A 41 -17.71 -4.10 -0.23
CA ALA A 41 -17.42 -2.75 -0.67
C ALA A 41 -15.92 -2.50 -0.67
N VAL A 42 -15.46 -1.61 -1.53
CA VAL A 42 -14.04 -1.27 -1.68
C VAL A 42 -13.84 0.23 -1.55
N ASP A 43 -13.11 0.64 -0.52
CA ASP A 43 -12.63 2.00 -0.35
C ASP A 43 -11.25 2.14 -1.02
N MET A 44 -11.22 2.79 -2.17
CA MET A 44 -10.01 3.05 -2.96
C MET A 44 -9.50 4.49 -2.79
N SER A 45 -9.91 5.17 -1.73
CA SER A 45 -9.54 6.56 -1.44
C SER A 45 -8.05 6.76 -1.30
N GLU A 46 -7.58 7.96 -1.62
CA GLU A 46 -6.18 8.33 -1.52
C GLU A 46 -5.65 8.24 -0.10
N THR A 47 -4.32 8.15 0.01
CA THR A 47 -3.68 8.17 1.34
C THR A 47 -3.88 9.52 2.01
N GLY A 48 -4.23 9.51 3.29
CA GLY A 48 -4.42 10.74 4.06
C GLY A 48 -5.85 11.30 4.05
N THR A 49 -6.79 10.79 3.23
CA THR A 49 -8.17 11.28 3.12
C THR A 49 -9.11 10.81 4.24
N GLY A 50 -8.58 10.08 5.25
CA GLY A 50 -9.38 9.65 6.39
C GLY A 50 -10.13 8.33 6.19
N LYS A 51 -9.61 7.39 5.39
CA LYS A 51 -10.21 6.05 5.18
C LYS A 51 -10.64 5.35 6.46
N THR A 52 -9.84 5.43 7.52
CA THR A 52 -10.16 4.78 8.79
C THR A 52 -11.39 5.40 9.46
N TYR A 53 -11.58 6.71 9.34
CA TYR A 53 -12.78 7.41 9.82
C TYR A 53 -14.01 7.02 8.98
N ALA A 54 -13.87 7.00 7.66
CA ALA A 54 -14.92 6.54 6.76
C ALA A 54 -15.33 5.08 7.07
N ALA A 55 -14.36 4.19 7.27
CA ALA A 55 -14.62 2.81 7.65
C ALA A 55 -15.31 2.69 9.03
N ALA A 56 -14.94 3.51 10.01
CA ALA A 56 -15.62 3.56 11.31
C ALA A 56 -17.08 4.02 11.16
N ALA A 57 -17.35 5.00 10.31
CA ALA A 57 -18.70 5.42 10.00
C ALA A 57 -19.50 4.30 9.29
N VAL A 58 -18.91 3.62 8.30
CA VAL A 58 -19.54 2.44 7.66
C VAL A 58 -19.88 1.37 8.71
N ILE A 59 -18.99 1.07 9.65
CA ILE A 59 -19.25 0.13 10.74
C ILE A 59 -20.45 0.56 11.58
N ARG A 60 -20.54 1.84 11.93
CA ARG A 60 -21.65 2.42 12.69
C ARG A 60 -22.99 2.24 11.93
N GLU A 61 -23.01 2.61 10.65
CA GLU A 61 -24.21 2.50 9.81
C GLU A 61 -24.65 1.04 9.61
N MET A 62 -23.72 0.12 9.45
CA MET A 62 -24.02 -1.29 9.31
C MET A 62 -24.61 -1.91 10.59
N ASN A 63 -24.36 -1.33 11.75
CA ASN A 63 -24.89 -1.71 13.06
C ASN A 63 -24.87 -3.22 13.34
N ARG A 64 -23.70 -3.85 13.19
CA ARG A 64 -23.53 -5.30 13.40
C ARG A 64 -22.18 -5.60 14.06
N PRO A 65 -21.98 -6.81 14.61
CA PRO A 65 -20.66 -7.24 15.06
C PRO A 65 -19.64 -7.05 13.95
N PHE A 66 -18.43 -6.64 14.29
CA PHE A 66 -17.37 -6.43 13.30
C PHE A 66 -16.00 -6.84 13.82
N ALA A 67 -15.11 -7.15 12.90
CA ALA A 67 -13.71 -7.42 13.15
C ALA A 67 -12.84 -6.63 12.16
N VAL A 68 -11.70 -6.12 12.64
CA VAL A 68 -10.74 -5.38 11.82
C VAL A 68 -9.48 -6.22 11.66
N ILE A 69 -9.10 -6.49 10.42
CA ILE A 69 -7.85 -7.13 10.03
C ILE A 69 -6.99 -6.07 9.37
N CYS A 70 -5.87 -5.71 9.98
CA CYS A 70 -5.06 -4.56 9.58
C CYS A 70 -3.56 -4.85 9.78
N PRO A 71 -2.64 -4.00 9.27
CA PRO A 71 -1.23 -4.05 9.63
C PRO A 71 -1.02 -3.85 11.14
N LYS A 72 -0.01 -4.50 11.71
CA LYS A 72 0.31 -4.38 13.15
C LYS A 72 0.52 -2.92 13.58
N SER A 73 1.10 -2.11 12.71
CA SER A 73 1.43 -0.69 12.98
C SER A 73 0.23 0.22 13.18
N VAL A 74 -0.95 -0.15 12.70
CA VAL A 74 -2.17 0.69 12.77
C VAL A 74 -3.19 0.22 13.81
N ILE A 75 -2.92 -0.87 14.54
CA ILE A 75 -3.84 -1.40 15.55
C ILE A 75 -4.22 -0.31 16.56
N HIS A 76 -3.24 0.39 17.12
CA HIS A 76 -3.49 1.45 18.10
C HIS A 76 -4.30 2.63 17.52
N GLN A 77 -4.05 2.98 16.26
CA GLN A 77 -4.85 4.00 15.57
C GLN A 77 -6.32 3.55 15.44
N TRP A 78 -6.57 2.30 15.07
CA TRP A 78 -7.90 1.74 15.02
C TRP A 78 -8.59 1.76 16.38
N GLU A 79 -7.90 1.36 17.46
CA GLU A 79 -8.42 1.40 18.82
C GLU A 79 -8.89 2.81 19.20
N ASN A 80 -8.08 3.84 18.92
CA ASN A 80 -8.41 5.22 19.21
C ASN A 80 -9.62 5.73 18.41
N ILE A 81 -9.66 5.46 17.11
CA ILE A 81 -10.77 5.88 16.23
C ILE A 81 -12.07 5.17 16.62
N LEU A 82 -12.05 3.87 16.85
CA LEU A 82 -13.23 3.14 17.28
C LEU A 82 -13.76 3.65 18.63
N LYS A 83 -12.87 4.04 19.54
CA LYS A 83 -13.24 4.67 20.80
C LYS A 83 -13.93 6.02 20.58
N SER A 84 -13.45 6.86 19.67
CA SER A 84 -14.08 8.16 19.36
C SER A 84 -15.47 8.01 18.70
N PHE A 85 -15.71 6.91 17.98
CA PHE A 85 -17.02 6.55 17.42
C PHE A 85 -17.89 5.72 18.37
N ASN A 86 -17.44 5.48 19.62
CA ASN A 86 -18.11 4.61 20.59
C ASN A 86 -18.41 3.20 20.07
N LEU A 87 -17.48 2.62 19.30
CA LEU A 87 -17.61 1.32 18.67
C LEU A 87 -16.69 0.30 19.34
N LYS A 88 -17.16 -0.96 19.47
CA LYS A 88 -16.40 -2.06 20.08
C LYS A 88 -16.28 -3.22 19.11
N ALA A 89 -15.06 -3.46 18.61
CA ALA A 89 -14.75 -4.58 17.74
C ALA A 89 -14.77 -5.93 18.50
N ALA A 90 -15.17 -7.00 17.81
CA ALA A 90 -14.95 -8.37 18.28
C ALA A 90 -13.44 -8.67 18.40
N THR A 91 -12.66 -8.16 17.48
CA THR A 91 -11.19 -8.14 17.51
C THR A 91 -10.61 -7.11 16.54
N ILE A 92 -9.43 -6.59 16.89
CA ILE A 92 -8.53 -5.89 15.97
C ILE A 92 -7.26 -6.75 15.91
N ILE A 93 -6.93 -7.28 14.74
CA ILE A 93 -5.86 -8.27 14.60
C ILE A 93 -5.05 -8.04 13.34
N ASN A 94 -3.75 -8.29 13.40
CA ASN A 94 -2.91 -8.17 12.22
C ASN A 94 -2.92 -9.46 11.37
N TYR A 95 -2.70 -9.27 10.07
CA TYR A 95 -2.71 -10.34 9.06
C TYR A 95 -1.83 -11.52 9.46
N GLU A 96 -0.59 -11.26 9.86
CA GLU A 96 0.41 -12.28 10.17
C GLU A 96 0.01 -13.13 11.38
N LYS A 97 -0.56 -12.51 12.42
CA LYS A 97 -1.06 -13.23 13.60
C LYS A 97 -2.27 -14.09 13.26
N LEU A 98 -3.17 -13.58 12.43
CA LEU A 98 -4.38 -14.28 12.03
C LEU A 98 -4.03 -15.48 11.12
N CYS A 99 -3.16 -15.30 10.13
CA CYS A 99 -2.74 -16.35 9.19
C CYS A 99 -2.06 -17.55 9.84
N ARG A 100 -1.33 -17.34 10.95
CA ARG A 100 -0.67 -18.44 11.67
C ARG A 100 -1.64 -19.48 12.22
N GLY A 101 -2.94 -19.24 12.15
CA GLY A 101 -3.98 -20.21 12.51
C GLY A 101 -4.14 -20.53 14.01
N ASN A 102 -3.27 -20.00 14.87
CA ASN A 102 -3.28 -20.22 16.32
C ASN A 102 -4.17 -19.19 17.05
N THR A 103 -5.27 -18.81 16.44
CA THR A 103 -6.24 -17.86 17.02
C THR A 103 -7.60 -18.53 17.16
N LYS A 104 -8.41 -18.02 18.09
CA LYS A 104 -9.80 -18.48 18.20
C LYS A 104 -10.66 -18.11 16.98
N TRP A 105 -10.18 -17.21 16.14
CA TRP A 105 -10.92 -16.63 15.02
C TRP A 105 -10.70 -17.30 13.66
N LEU A 106 -9.65 -18.11 13.51
CA LEU A 106 -9.33 -18.79 12.26
C LEU A 106 -8.68 -20.15 12.50
N LYS A 107 -9.07 -21.16 11.71
CA LYS A 107 -8.38 -22.44 11.58
C LYS A 107 -8.20 -22.80 10.12
N TRP A 108 -7.07 -23.35 9.76
CA TRP A 108 -6.84 -23.93 8.44
C TRP A 108 -7.47 -25.32 8.39
N LYS A 109 -8.17 -25.63 7.29
CA LYS A 109 -8.78 -26.93 7.06
C LYS A 109 -8.59 -27.35 5.61
N LYS A 110 -8.39 -28.65 5.41
CA LYS A 110 -8.37 -29.27 4.09
C LYS A 110 -9.80 -29.37 3.56
N LEU A 111 -10.10 -28.65 2.47
CA LEU A 111 -11.42 -28.53 1.85
C LEU A 111 -11.30 -28.72 0.33
N PRO A 112 -12.40 -28.96 -0.41
CA PRO A 112 -12.38 -28.97 -1.87
C PRO A 112 -11.69 -27.74 -2.44
N ASP A 113 -10.83 -27.93 -3.46
CA ASP A 113 -10.07 -26.81 -4.05
C ASP A 113 -10.97 -25.96 -4.95
N PRO A 114 -11.25 -24.69 -4.60
CA PRO A 114 -12.12 -23.82 -5.40
C PRO A 114 -11.46 -23.39 -6.74
N VAL A 115 -10.16 -23.65 -6.92
CA VAL A 115 -9.47 -23.42 -8.20
C VAL A 115 -9.68 -24.58 -9.15
N GLN A 116 -9.98 -25.76 -8.63
CA GLN A 116 -10.19 -27.00 -9.41
C GLN A 116 -11.57 -27.63 -9.11
N PRO A 117 -12.68 -26.86 -9.28
CA PRO A 117 -14.00 -27.29 -8.81
C PRO A 117 -14.56 -28.52 -9.54
N TYR A 118 -13.97 -28.91 -10.67
CA TYR A 118 -14.38 -30.07 -11.47
C TYR A 118 -13.54 -31.33 -11.20
N GLN A 119 -12.57 -31.28 -10.27
CA GLN A 119 -11.77 -32.42 -9.88
C GLN A 119 -12.25 -32.90 -8.50
N GLU A 120 -12.97 -34.01 -8.44
CA GLU A 120 -13.63 -34.54 -7.23
C GLU A 120 -12.69 -34.73 -6.03
N ASN A 121 -11.42 -35.04 -6.26
CA ASN A 121 -10.43 -35.29 -5.20
C ASN A 121 -9.47 -34.12 -4.96
N ALA A 122 -9.63 -33.00 -5.68
CA ALA A 122 -8.77 -31.85 -5.49
C ALA A 122 -9.11 -31.16 -4.17
N THR A 123 -8.13 -31.08 -3.29
CA THR A 123 -8.29 -30.42 -1.99
C THR A 123 -7.21 -29.39 -1.75
N ARG A 124 -7.55 -28.35 -1.03
CA ARG A 124 -6.65 -27.27 -0.62
C ARG A 124 -6.82 -26.96 0.85
N GLU A 125 -5.74 -26.60 1.52
CA GLU A 125 -5.80 -26.02 2.85
C GLU A 125 -6.36 -24.59 2.76
N LEU A 126 -7.54 -24.37 3.34
CA LEU A 126 -8.25 -23.09 3.29
C LEU A 126 -8.56 -22.59 4.71
N PRO A 127 -8.49 -21.26 4.92
CA PRO A 127 -8.84 -20.70 6.22
C PRO A 127 -10.34 -20.76 6.46
N GLN A 128 -10.71 -21.22 7.65
CA GLN A 128 -12.08 -21.25 8.15
C GLN A 128 -12.20 -20.23 9.28
N PHE A 129 -12.92 -19.16 9.03
CA PHE A 129 -13.22 -18.15 10.02
C PHE A 129 -14.29 -18.65 11.00
N LYS A 130 -14.19 -18.16 12.23
CA LYS A 130 -15.07 -18.52 13.35
C LYS A 130 -15.77 -17.30 13.95
N PHE A 131 -15.90 -16.25 13.16
CA PHE A 131 -16.76 -15.13 13.53
C PHE A 131 -18.22 -15.55 13.40
N ASP A 132 -19.09 -14.82 14.08
CA ASP A 132 -20.53 -14.90 13.82
C ASP A 132 -20.82 -14.62 12.34
N ALA A 133 -21.74 -15.35 11.74
CA ALA A 133 -22.06 -15.21 10.32
C ALA A 133 -22.51 -13.77 9.93
N ASN A 134 -23.04 -13.01 10.89
CA ASN A 134 -23.46 -11.61 10.68
C ASN A 134 -22.33 -10.60 10.86
N THR A 135 -21.10 -11.03 11.11
CA THR A 135 -19.96 -10.14 11.35
C THR A 135 -19.54 -9.42 10.06
N LEU A 136 -19.38 -8.10 10.13
CA LEU A 136 -18.69 -7.31 9.10
C LEU A 136 -17.18 -7.45 9.29
N ILE A 137 -16.47 -7.81 8.24
CA ILE A 137 -15.02 -7.90 8.23
C ILE A 137 -14.44 -6.68 7.51
N VAL A 138 -13.58 -5.94 8.19
CA VAL A 138 -12.81 -4.83 7.59
C VAL A 138 -11.40 -5.31 7.31
N LEU A 139 -11.00 -5.26 6.04
CA LEU A 139 -9.63 -5.52 5.59
C LEU A 139 -8.94 -4.18 5.30
N ASP A 140 -8.23 -3.66 6.28
CA ASP A 140 -7.45 -2.44 6.10
C ASP A 140 -6.10 -2.75 5.45
N GLU A 141 -5.68 -1.91 4.52
CA GLU A 141 -4.56 -2.16 3.61
C GLU A 141 -4.73 -3.50 2.84
N GLY A 142 -5.92 -3.65 2.23
CA GLY A 142 -6.34 -4.88 1.53
C GLY A 142 -5.41 -5.34 0.40
N HIS A 143 -4.52 -4.46 -0.11
CA HIS A 143 -3.44 -4.83 -1.06
C HIS A 143 -2.50 -5.91 -0.49
N LYS A 144 -2.46 -6.13 0.82
CA LYS A 144 -1.73 -7.27 1.42
C LYS A 144 -2.25 -8.63 0.95
N CYS A 145 -3.44 -8.66 0.36
CA CYS A 145 -4.06 -9.86 -0.21
C CYS A 145 -3.84 -10.04 -1.73
N LYS A 146 -3.01 -9.21 -2.38
CA LYS A 146 -2.79 -9.22 -3.84
C LYS A 146 -1.95 -10.39 -4.37
N GLY A 147 -1.21 -11.08 -3.51
CA GLY A 147 -0.41 -12.25 -3.91
C GLY A 147 -1.29 -13.36 -4.49
N SER A 148 -0.83 -14.04 -5.54
CA SER A 148 -1.64 -15.04 -6.25
C SER A 148 -1.94 -16.29 -5.42
N ASP A 149 -1.05 -16.64 -4.47
CA ASP A 149 -1.17 -17.89 -3.68
C ASP A 149 -0.60 -17.72 -2.26
N THR A 150 -0.81 -16.56 -1.65
CA THR A 150 -0.38 -16.25 -0.28
C THR A 150 -1.47 -16.57 0.73
N SER A 151 -1.10 -16.80 1.99
CA SER A 151 -2.07 -16.99 3.08
C SER A 151 -3.06 -15.83 3.18
N ASN A 152 -2.61 -14.59 2.96
CA ASN A 152 -3.47 -13.41 2.97
C ASN A 152 -4.49 -13.43 1.82
N SER A 153 -4.08 -13.83 0.61
CA SER A 153 -5.02 -13.92 -0.52
C SER A 153 -6.08 -14.98 -0.27
N TRP A 154 -5.69 -16.13 0.30
CA TRP A 154 -6.64 -17.18 0.66
C TRP A 154 -7.58 -16.77 1.80
N MET A 155 -7.16 -15.89 2.72
CA MET A 155 -8.08 -15.31 3.69
C MET A 155 -9.18 -14.48 3.01
N MET A 156 -8.83 -13.60 2.07
CA MET A 156 -9.81 -12.80 1.33
C MET A 156 -10.79 -13.70 0.54
N VAL A 157 -10.27 -14.73 -0.13
CA VAL A 157 -11.09 -15.72 -0.83
C VAL A 157 -12.05 -16.42 0.11
N ALA A 158 -11.56 -16.89 1.26
CA ALA A 158 -12.35 -17.63 2.23
C ALA A 158 -13.45 -16.80 2.88
N LEU A 159 -13.23 -15.50 3.11
CA LEU A 159 -14.26 -14.60 3.61
C LEU A 159 -15.46 -14.55 2.66
N LYS A 160 -15.22 -14.47 1.34
CA LYS A 160 -16.30 -14.52 0.35
C LYS A 160 -16.96 -15.88 0.29
N LEU A 161 -16.19 -16.98 0.24
CA LEU A 161 -16.74 -18.35 0.20
C LEU A 161 -17.63 -18.66 1.42
N GLN A 162 -17.33 -18.07 2.58
CA GLN A 162 -18.11 -18.22 3.81
C GLN A 162 -19.22 -17.18 3.98
N GLY A 163 -19.45 -16.30 2.97
CA GLY A 163 -20.57 -15.36 2.93
C GLY A 163 -20.45 -14.17 3.88
N TYR A 164 -19.27 -13.85 4.40
CA TYR A 164 -19.09 -12.63 5.20
C TYR A 164 -19.27 -11.37 4.37
N LYS A 165 -19.83 -10.33 4.98
CA LYS A 165 -19.75 -8.98 4.42
C LYS A 165 -18.36 -8.42 4.64
N VAL A 166 -17.76 -7.85 3.60
CA VAL A 166 -16.37 -7.42 3.62
C VAL A 166 -16.22 -5.99 3.13
N LEU A 167 -15.65 -5.12 3.95
CA LEU A 167 -15.14 -3.81 3.55
C LEU A 167 -13.63 -3.92 3.33
N VAL A 168 -13.19 -3.70 2.10
CA VAL A 168 -11.77 -3.64 1.74
C VAL A 168 -11.34 -2.19 1.65
N SER A 169 -10.34 -1.78 2.42
CA SER A 169 -9.77 -0.42 2.37
C SER A 169 -8.33 -0.48 1.88
N SER A 170 -8.05 0.17 0.75
CA SER A 170 -6.69 0.30 0.22
C SER A 170 -6.62 1.36 -0.89
N ALA A 171 -5.68 2.29 -0.79
CA ALA A 171 -5.40 3.25 -1.87
C ALA A 171 -4.73 2.60 -3.10
N THR A 172 -4.28 1.35 -2.98
CA THR A 172 -3.41 0.68 -3.96
C THR A 172 -3.79 -0.79 -4.09
N VAL A 173 -4.95 -1.07 -4.67
CA VAL A 173 -5.49 -2.43 -4.73
C VAL A 173 -4.64 -3.34 -5.62
N ALA A 174 -4.40 -2.94 -6.85
CA ALA A 174 -3.61 -3.71 -7.83
C ALA A 174 -2.98 -2.77 -8.86
N THR A 175 -1.85 -3.17 -9.42
CA THR A 175 -1.17 -2.47 -10.53
C THR A 175 -1.30 -3.24 -11.85
N SER A 176 -1.84 -4.46 -11.80
CA SER A 176 -2.06 -5.30 -12.97
C SER A 176 -3.14 -6.35 -12.70
N PRO A 177 -3.74 -6.93 -13.74
CA PRO A 177 -4.69 -8.04 -13.59
C PRO A 177 -4.07 -9.25 -12.87
N LEU A 178 -2.76 -9.46 -12.96
CA LEU A 178 -2.04 -10.56 -12.31
C LEU A 178 -2.11 -10.49 -10.77
N GLU A 179 -2.30 -9.30 -10.21
CA GLU A 179 -2.42 -9.06 -8.76
C GLU A 179 -3.88 -9.21 -8.26
N MET A 180 -4.86 -9.47 -9.16
CA MET A 180 -6.29 -9.42 -8.85
C MET A 180 -6.93 -10.76 -8.50
N LYS A 181 -6.18 -11.85 -8.28
CA LYS A 181 -6.77 -13.19 -8.04
C LYS A 181 -7.78 -13.20 -6.87
N ALA A 182 -7.38 -12.77 -5.70
CA ALA A 182 -8.27 -12.73 -4.54
C ALA A 182 -9.26 -11.56 -4.60
N PHE A 183 -8.78 -10.38 -4.98
CA PHE A 183 -9.59 -9.17 -5.09
C PHE A 183 -10.64 -9.28 -6.19
N GLY A 184 -10.27 -9.72 -7.38
CA GLY A 184 -11.20 -9.89 -8.51
C GLY A 184 -12.23 -10.99 -8.21
N PHE A 185 -11.85 -12.06 -7.52
CA PHE A 185 -12.82 -13.02 -7.01
C PHE A 185 -13.77 -12.37 -6.00
N MET A 186 -13.26 -11.60 -5.02
CA MET A 186 -14.07 -10.88 -4.05
C MET A 186 -15.11 -9.98 -4.73
N THR A 187 -14.73 -9.24 -5.75
CA THR A 187 -15.57 -8.26 -6.47
C THR A 187 -16.37 -8.84 -7.66
N ASN A 188 -16.40 -10.15 -7.83
CA ASN A 188 -17.11 -10.86 -8.93
C ASN A 188 -16.58 -10.59 -10.34
N LEU A 189 -15.34 -10.09 -10.48
CA LEU A 189 -14.69 -9.92 -11.79
C LEU A 189 -14.42 -11.26 -12.49
N HIS A 190 -14.13 -12.29 -11.74
CA HIS A 190 -13.87 -13.65 -12.25
C HIS A 190 -14.15 -14.72 -11.19
N ALA A 191 -14.31 -15.98 -11.62
CA ALA A 191 -14.22 -17.14 -10.75
C ALA A 191 -12.77 -17.58 -10.58
N LEU A 192 -12.45 -18.29 -9.48
CA LEU A 192 -11.06 -18.68 -9.19
C LEU A 192 -10.47 -19.61 -10.25
N HIS A 193 -11.28 -20.51 -10.81
CA HIS A 193 -10.84 -21.49 -11.81
C HIS A 193 -10.51 -20.87 -13.17
N ASN A 194 -11.09 -19.71 -13.52
CA ASN A 194 -10.84 -19.02 -14.79
C ASN A 194 -9.94 -17.77 -14.64
N PHE A 195 -9.21 -17.64 -13.55
CA PHE A 195 -8.35 -16.47 -13.30
C PHE A 195 -7.29 -16.26 -14.40
N ARG A 196 -6.73 -17.35 -14.97
CA ARG A 196 -5.76 -17.23 -16.06
C ARG A 196 -6.37 -16.65 -17.32
N ASP A 197 -7.60 -17.02 -17.63
CA ASP A 197 -8.32 -16.49 -18.81
C ASP A 197 -8.71 -15.04 -18.58
N PHE A 198 -9.13 -14.68 -17.37
CA PHE A 198 -9.32 -13.28 -16.96
C PHE A 198 -8.04 -12.46 -17.21
N CYS A 199 -6.88 -12.93 -16.78
CA CYS A 199 -5.61 -12.24 -17.02
C CYS A 199 -5.31 -12.06 -18.51
N ARG A 200 -5.55 -13.08 -19.35
CA ARG A 200 -5.35 -13.00 -20.81
C ARG A 200 -6.29 -12.00 -21.47
N VAL A 201 -7.56 -12.03 -21.12
CA VAL A 201 -8.56 -11.07 -21.64
C VAL A 201 -8.14 -9.63 -21.30
N HIS A 202 -7.51 -9.44 -20.15
CA HIS A 202 -7.02 -8.13 -19.70
C HIS A 202 -5.55 -7.87 -20.11
N GLY A 203 -5.04 -8.52 -21.16
CA GLY A 203 -3.76 -8.17 -21.79
C GLY A 203 -2.53 -8.76 -21.13
N ALA A 204 -2.69 -9.77 -20.26
CA ALA A 204 -1.54 -10.53 -19.80
C ALA A 204 -1.17 -11.65 -20.77
N GLU A 205 0.11 -11.83 -21.02
CA GLU A 205 0.66 -12.81 -21.96
C GLU A 205 1.41 -13.91 -21.21
N PHE A 206 1.33 -15.14 -21.73
CA PHE A 206 2.12 -16.25 -21.20
C PHE A 206 3.47 -16.30 -21.90
N LEU A 207 4.54 -16.24 -21.12
CA LEU A 207 5.91 -16.41 -21.63
C LEU A 207 6.38 -17.86 -21.41
N PRO A 208 6.41 -18.70 -22.46
CA PRO A 208 6.78 -20.11 -22.33
C PRO A 208 8.18 -20.31 -21.73
N ARG A 209 9.13 -19.43 -22.09
CA ARG A 209 10.52 -19.47 -21.60
C ARG A 209 10.61 -19.39 -20.06
N TYR A 210 9.67 -18.70 -19.42
CA TYR A 210 9.66 -18.51 -17.96
C TYR A 210 8.55 -19.29 -17.26
N GLY A 211 7.67 -19.99 -18.00
CA GLY A 211 6.51 -20.70 -17.44
C GLY A 211 5.54 -19.78 -16.69
N ALA A 212 5.56 -18.49 -16.94
CA ALA A 212 4.84 -17.47 -16.19
C ALA A 212 4.06 -16.51 -17.08
N MET A 213 3.01 -15.91 -16.53
CA MET A 213 2.31 -14.80 -17.17
C MET A 213 3.01 -13.48 -16.87
N THR A 214 3.05 -12.62 -17.86
CA THR A 214 3.57 -11.25 -17.76
C THR A 214 2.52 -10.24 -18.19
N PHE A 215 2.68 -9.00 -17.77
CA PHE A 215 1.81 -7.88 -18.13
C PHE A 215 2.70 -6.68 -18.48
N ASN A 216 2.60 -6.21 -19.72
CA ASN A 216 3.39 -5.08 -20.18
C ASN A 216 2.74 -3.77 -19.73
N LEU A 217 3.21 -3.24 -18.59
CA LEU A 217 2.70 -2.02 -17.95
C LEU A 217 2.77 -0.77 -18.85
N ALA A 218 3.69 -0.72 -19.79
CA ALA A 218 3.88 0.42 -20.69
C ALA A 218 2.96 0.38 -21.93
N SER A 219 2.23 -0.72 -22.15
CA SER A 219 1.40 -0.89 -23.34
C SER A 219 0.07 -0.12 -23.23
N GLU A 220 -0.43 0.34 -24.37
CA GLU A 220 -1.77 0.92 -24.46
C GLU A 220 -2.86 -0.09 -24.04
N THR A 221 -2.65 -1.38 -24.37
CA THR A 221 -3.54 -2.46 -23.94
C THR A 221 -3.63 -2.56 -22.42
N ALA A 222 -2.53 -2.37 -21.70
CA ALA A 222 -2.53 -2.36 -20.24
C ALA A 222 -3.40 -1.22 -19.71
N ARG A 223 -3.27 -0.02 -20.24
CA ARG A 223 -4.07 1.15 -19.84
C ARG A 223 -5.56 0.91 -20.10
N LYS A 224 -5.92 0.44 -21.30
CA LYS A 224 -7.32 0.11 -21.66
C LYS A 224 -7.91 -0.96 -20.74
N SER A 225 -7.13 -1.98 -20.40
CA SER A 225 -7.57 -3.03 -19.49
C SER A 225 -7.80 -2.51 -18.08
N MET A 226 -6.93 -1.65 -17.56
CA MET A 226 -7.11 -1.05 -16.23
C MET A 226 -8.31 -0.10 -16.21
N LEU A 227 -8.59 0.61 -17.31
CA LEU A 227 -9.78 1.45 -17.45
C LEU A 227 -11.06 0.60 -17.43
N ALA A 228 -11.13 -0.49 -18.18
CA ALA A 228 -12.28 -1.39 -18.17
C ALA A 228 -12.53 -1.99 -16.77
N LEU A 229 -11.48 -2.28 -16.00
CA LEU A 229 -11.60 -2.72 -14.62
C LEU A 229 -12.11 -1.61 -13.70
N ASN A 230 -11.70 -0.36 -13.92
CA ASN A 230 -12.24 0.81 -13.23
C ASN A 230 -13.74 0.94 -13.48
N GLU A 231 -14.17 1.00 -14.74
CA GLU A 231 -15.59 1.10 -15.12
C GLU A 231 -16.43 -0.02 -14.49
N TYR A 232 -15.90 -1.23 -14.43
CA TYR A 232 -16.59 -2.34 -13.78
C TYR A 232 -16.81 -2.09 -12.28
N LEU A 233 -15.77 -1.65 -11.57
CA LEU A 233 -15.81 -1.46 -10.11
C LEU A 233 -16.64 -0.25 -9.70
N PHE A 234 -16.52 0.87 -10.43
CA PHE A 234 -17.14 2.15 -10.04
C PHE A 234 -18.52 2.40 -10.67
N ASP A 235 -18.72 1.96 -11.91
CA ASP A 235 -19.93 2.29 -12.68
C ASP A 235 -20.88 1.10 -12.82
N THR A 236 -20.37 -0.08 -13.17
CA THR A 236 -21.19 -1.27 -13.41
C THR A 236 -21.68 -1.87 -12.09
N THR A 237 -20.79 -2.25 -11.20
CA THR A 237 -21.15 -2.89 -9.93
C THR A 237 -21.33 -1.89 -8.80
N LYS A 238 -20.74 -0.71 -8.93
CA LYS A 238 -20.68 0.33 -7.91
C LYS A 238 -20.17 -0.19 -6.57
N CYS A 239 -19.31 -1.22 -6.60
CA CYS A 239 -18.76 -1.80 -5.40
C CYS A 239 -17.55 -1.03 -4.86
N ALA A 240 -16.96 -0.14 -5.66
CA ALA A 240 -15.88 0.72 -5.25
C ALA A 240 -16.34 2.17 -5.05
N SER A 241 -15.67 2.86 -4.12
CA SER A 241 -15.80 4.30 -3.94
C SER A 241 -14.44 4.89 -3.60
N ARG A 242 -14.21 6.14 -4.01
CA ARG A 242 -12.92 6.82 -3.86
C ARG A 242 -13.11 8.28 -3.48
N MET A 243 -12.37 8.73 -2.50
CA MET A 243 -12.14 10.14 -2.20
C MET A 243 -10.76 10.53 -2.70
N LYS A 244 -10.68 11.65 -3.39
CA LYS A 244 -9.42 12.27 -3.80
C LYS A 244 -9.03 13.38 -2.82
N VAL A 245 -7.76 13.71 -2.78
CA VAL A 245 -7.26 14.85 -1.99
C VAL A 245 -7.92 16.15 -2.45
N GLU A 246 -8.17 16.28 -3.74
CA GLU A 246 -8.83 17.46 -4.35
C GLU A 246 -10.23 17.71 -3.80
N ASP A 247 -10.97 16.67 -3.40
CA ASP A 247 -12.32 16.78 -2.83
C ASP A 247 -12.33 17.58 -1.52
N PHE A 248 -11.20 17.62 -0.82
CA PHE A 248 -11.04 18.33 0.46
C PHE A 248 -10.56 19.78 0.30
N GLY A 249 -10.22 20.21 -0.91
CA GLY A 249 -9.82 21.57 -1.23
C GLY A 249 -8.70 22.09 -0.30
N LYS A 250 -8.91 23.27 0.31
CA LYS A 250 -7.93 23.91 1.18
C LYS A 250 -7.65 23.19 2.52
N GLN A 251 -8.38 22.15 2.85
CA GLN A 251 -8.12 21.34 4.05
C GLN A 251 -6.89 20.45 3.92
N PHE A 252 -6.43 20.23 2.68
CA PHE A 252 -5.14 19.61 2.41
C PHE A 252 -4.09 20.68 2.09
N PRO A 253 -2.91 20.64 2.70
CA PRO A 253 -1.83 21.53 2.33
C PRO A 253 -1.31 21.19 0.92
N GLU A 254 -0.65 22.13 0.26
CA GLU A 254 0.04 21.85 -1.00
C GLU A 254 1.18 20.85 -0.79
N SER A 255 1.42 20.00 -1.79
CA SER A 255 2.57 19.10 -1.83
C SER A 255 3.34 19.25 -3.14
N HIS A 256 4.64 19.43 -3.03
CA HIS A 256 5.55 19.45 -4.16
C HIS A 256 6.32 18.14 -4.20
N ILE A 257 6.08 17.33 -5.22
CA ILE A 257 6.77 16.04 -5.42
C ILE A 257 7.62 16.17 -6.67
N VAL A 258 8.93 15.94 -6.51
CA VAL A 258 9.89 15.98 -7.61
C VAL A 258 10.71 14.70 -7.61
N ALA A 259 10.93 14.13 -8.78
CA ALA A 259 11.87 13.02 -8.97
C ALA A 259 13.09 13.56 -9.70
N GLU A 260 14.23 13.54 -9.02
CA GLU A 260 15.46 14.19 -9.49
C GLU A 260 16.58 13.18 -9.66
N ALA A 261 17.25 13.27 -10.80
CA ALA A 261 18.49 12.57 -11.08
C ALA A 261 19.66 13.36 -10.48
N TYR A 262 20.45 12.72 -9.65
CA TYR A 262 21.61 13.35 -9.02
C TYR A 262 22.91 12.81 -9.63
N ASP A 263 23.81 13.73 -9.98
CA ASP A 263 25.19 13.39 -10.30
C ASP A 263 25.94 13.08 -9.00
N LEU A 264 26.39 11.85 -8.89
CA LEU A 264 27.10 11.35 -7.70
C LEU A 264 28.62 11.37 -7.86
N GLY A 265 29.13 11.97 -8.96
CA GLY A 265 30.54 12.05 -9.25
C GLY A 265 31.20 10.65 -9.27
N SER A 266 32.26 10.47 -8.46
CA SER A 266 32.95 9.17 -8.40
C SER A 266 32.11 8.00 -7.88
N ASN A 267 30.92 8.24 -7.30
CA ASN A 267 30.04 7.18 -6.83
C ASN A 267 29.12 6.65 -7.95
N GLU A 268 28.91 7.38 -9.05
CA GLU A 268 28.19 6.85 -10.24
C GLU A 268 28.88 5.62 -10.81
N SER A 269 30.18 5.70 -11.01
CA SER A 269 30.96 4.55 -11.51
C SER A 269 30.91 3.34 -10.58
N LYS A 270 30.82 3.57 -9.26
CA LYS A 270 30.63 2.48 -8.30
C LYS A 270 29.25 1.86 -8.38
N ILE A 271 28.21 2.68 -8.55
CA ILE A 271 26.85 2.19 -8.71
C ILE A 271 26.75 1.42 -10.02
N GLN A 272 27.29 1.94 -11.12
CA GLN A 272 27.30 1.25 -12.39
C GLN A 272 28.02 -0.10 -12.28
N ALA A 273 29.19 -0.15 -11.67
CA ALA A 273 29.94 -1.39 -11.46
C ALA A 273 29.14 -2.43 -10.66
N VAL A 274 28.41 -2.00 -9.63
CA VAL A 274 27.54 -2.91 -8.84
C VAL A 274 26.46 -3.55 -9.73
N TYR A 275 25.92 -2.80 -10.68
CA TYR A 275 24.89 -3.33 -11.58
C TYR A 275 25.48 -4.16 -12.72
N ASP A 276 26.65 -3.80 -13.22
CA ASP A 276 27.40 -4.62 -14.21
C ASP A 276 27.75 -5.99 -13.62
N ASP A 277 28.22 -6.03 -12.35
CA ASP A 277 28.46 -7.27 -11.60
C ASP A 277 27.18 -8.09 -11.43
N MET A 278 26.06 -7.43 -11.13
CA MET A 278 24.74 -8.08 -11.03
C MET A 278 24.34 -8.72 -12.35
N GLU A 279 24.46 -8.01 -13.47
CA GLU A 279 24.12 -8.54 -14.81
C GLU A 279 25.00 -9.74 -15.18
N ALA A 280 26.29 -9.66 -14.88
CA ALA A 280 27.25 -10.76 -15.11
C ALA A 280 26.88 -11.99 -14.25
N GLU A 281 26.46 -11.80 -13.01
CA GLU A 281 26.05 -12.89 -12.11
C GLU A 281 24.70 -13.50 -12.57
N LEU A 282 23.75 -12.67 -12.96
CA LEU A 282 22.47 -13.12 -13.53
C LEU A 282 22.66 -13.92 -14.82
N ALA A 283 23.60 -13.52 -15.68
CA ALA A 283 23.95 -14.26 -16.89
C ALA A 283 24.51 -15.66 -16.57
N LYS A 284 25.41 -15.77 -15.58
CA LYS A 284 25.93 -17.06 -15.10
C LYS A 284 24.86 -17.95 -14.49
N LEU A 285 23.90 -17.39 -13.78
CA LEU A 285 22.76 -18.12 -13.20
C LEU A 285 21.80 -18.62 -14.30
N ALA A 286 21.64 -17.85 -15.38
CA ALA A 286 20.81 -18.24 -16.52
C ALA A 286 21.32 -19.51 -17.25
N GLU A 287 22.63 -19.77 -17.18
CA GLU A 287 23.27 -20.97 -17.73
C GLU A 287 23.08 -22.22 -16.84
N LYS A 288 22.79 -22.05 -15.55
CA LYS A 288 22.74 -23.12 -14.53
C LYS A 288 21.33 -23.51 -14.11
N ALA A 289 20.42 -23.71 -14.97
CA ALA A 289 19.03 -24.21 -14.93
C ALA A 289 18.34 -24.68 -13.60
N GLU A 290 18.97 -24.63 -12.41
CA GLU A 290 18.35 -25.08 -11.14
C GLU A 290 18.15 -23.92 -10.14
N ASN A 291 16.93 -23.81 -9.58
CA ASN A 291 16.48 -22.82 -8.55
C ASN A 291 16.65 -21.34 -8.95
N TYR A 292 16.36 -21.03 -10.19
CA TYR A 292 16.61 -19.73 -10.83
C TYR A 292 15.96 -18.53 -10.13
N SER A 293 14.72 -18.65 -9.65
CA SER A 293 13.95 -17.49 -9.17
C SER A 293 14.42 -16.93 -7.82
N GLU A 294 14.81 -17.77 -6.86
CA GLU A 294 15.25 -17.32 -5.54
C GLU A 294 16.64 -16.68 -5.60
N HIS A 295 17.55 -17.25 -6.38
CA HIS A 295 18.89 -16.71 -6.55
C HIS A 295 18.90 -15.36 -7.29
N ILE A 296 18.09 -15.22 -8.33
CA ILE A 296 17.92 -13.93 -9.03
C ILE A 296 17.49 -12.84 -8.08
N PHE A 297 16.46 -13.10 -7.27
CA PHE A 297 15.97 -12.12 -6.32
C PHE A 297 17.04 -11.70 -5.32
N ALA A 298 17.80 -12.65 -4.79
CA ALA A 298 18.89 -12.36 -3.86
C ALA A 298 20.00 -11.49 -4.48
N VAL A 299 20.43 -11.80 -5.71
CA VAL A 299 21.44 -11.03 -6.45
C VAL A 299 20.95 -9.60 -6.72
N MET A 300 19.71 -9.44 -7.17
CA MET A 300 19.11 -8.13 -7.40
C MET A 300 18.99 -7.30 -6.10
N MET A 301 18.61 -7.93 -4.99
CA MET A 301 18.47 -7.24 -3.71
C MET A 301 19.83 -6.79 -3.16
N GLU A 302 20.88 -7.61 -3.31
CA GLU A 302 22.23 -7.28 -2.90
C GLU A 302 22.82 -6.11 -3.72
N ALA A 303 22.62 -6.10 -5.04
CA ALA A 303 23.05 -4.99 -5.89
C ALA A 303 22.37 -3.67 -5.48
N ARG A 304 21.05 -3.70 -5.24
CA ARG A 304 20.29 -2.53 -4.77
C ARG A 304 20.77 -2.03 -3.40
N ARG A 305 21.08 -2.94 -2.48
CA ARG A 305 21.62 -2.60 -1.17
C ARG A 305 22.96 -1.87 -1.28
N LYS A 306 23.87 -2.38 -2.11
CA LYS A 306 25.16 -1.75 -2.38
C LYS A 306 25.02 -0.38 -3.07
N ALA A 307 24.14 -0.28 -4.06
CA ALA A 307 23.87 0.98 -4.76
C ALA A 307 23.29 2.05 -3.81
N GLU A 308 22.35 1.69 -2.94
CA GLU A 308 21.78 2.62 -1.96
C GLU A 308 22.83 3.10 -0.95
N LEU A 309 23.75 2.22 -0.49
CA LEU A 309 24.86 2.59 0.38
C LEU A 309 25.80 3.62 -0.28
N CYS A 310 26.02 3.56 -1.59
CA CYS A 310 26.81 4.55 -2.32
C CYS A 310 26.20 5.96 -2.28
N LYS A 311 24.89 6.09 -2.05
CA LYS A 311 24.16 7.36 -1.96
C LYS A 311 24.17 7.98 -0.56
N VAL A 312 24.69 7.31 0.45
CA VAL A 312 24.71 7.79 1.85
C VAL A 312 25.30 9.21 1.98
N PRO A 313 26.40 9.59 1.31
CA PRO A 313 26.91 10.97 1.39
C PRO A 313 25.89 12.01 0.92
N LEU A 314 25.24 11.76 -0.22
CA LEU A 314 24.20 12.64 -0.78
C LEU A 314 23.00 12.75 0.16
N PHE A 315 22.52 11.63 0.72
CA PHE A 315 21.41 11.66 1.67
C PHE A 315 21.70 12.51 2.91
N VAL A 316 22.92 12.41 3.43
CA VAL A 316 23.37 13.21 4.59
C VAL A 316 23.40 14.69 4.25
N GLU A 317 23.98 15.08 3.10
CA GLU A 317 24.04 16.44 2.61
C GLU A 317 22.62 17.03 2.43
N MET A 318 21.74 16.31 1.75
CA MET A 318 20.36 16.74 1.56
C MET A 318 19.56 16.91 2.87
N VAL A 319 19.80 16.03 3.85
CA VAL A 319 19.20 16.16 5.19
C VAL A 319 19.70 17.41 5.86
N GLU A 320 21.02 17.68 5.76
CA GLU A 320 21.65 18.86 6.32
C GLU A 320 21.07 20.16 5.74
N ASP A 321 21.02 20.25 4.42
CA ASP A 321 20.47 21.41 3.71
C ASP A 321 19.01 21.69 4.10
N LEU A 322 18.15 20.69 4.04
CA LEU A 322 16.73 20.84 4.38
C LEU A 322 16.52 21.19 5.86
N TYR A 323 17.36 20.65 6.75
CA TYR A 323 17.33 20.99 8.17
C TYR A 323 17.74 22.45 8.40
N ASP A 324 18.79 22.92 7.74
CA ASP A 324 19.28 24.31 7.83
C ASP A 324 18.29 25.29 7.19
N GLU A 325 17.53 24.88 6.18
CA GLU A 325 16.39 25.61 5.63
C GLU A 325 15.18 25.66 6.60
N GLY A 326 15.28 25.13 7.80
CA GLY A 326 14.22 25.18 8.80
C GLY A 326 13.12 24.11 8.62
N LYS A 327 13.37 23.04 7.89
CA LYS A 327 12.41 21.95 7.69
C LYS A 327 12.63 20.80 8.67
N SER A 328 11.58 20.03 8.97
CA SER A 328 11.73 18.70 9.57
C SER A 328 11.77 17.65 8.46
N VAL A 329 12.78 16.78 8.50
CA VAL A 329 13.13 15.91 7.38
C VAL A 329 12.81 14.44 7.70
N VAL A 330 12.13 13.75 6.77
CA VAL A 330 11.92 12.30 6.81
C VAL A 330 12.68 11.66 5.66
N LEU A 331 13.65 10.82 5.97
CA LEU A 331 14.44 10.09 4.99
C LEU A 331 13.94 8.65 4.89
N PHE A 332 13.35 8.27 3.74
CA PHE A 332 12.86 6.94 3.47
C PHE A 332 13.87 6.11 2.69
N LEU A 333 14.37 5.04 3.31
CA LEU A 333 15.39 4.14 2.79
C LEU A 333 14.89 2.70 2.68
N ASN A 334 15.50 1.92 1.81
CA ASN A 334 15.07 0.54 1.56
C ASN A 334 15.75 -0.47 2.48
N PHE A 335 16.98 -0.20 2.94
CA PHE A 335 17.82 -1.16 3.65
C PHE A 335 18.24 -0.63 5.02
N THR A 336 18.27 -1.52 6.01
CA THR A 336 18.66 -1.19 7.38
C THR A 336 20.12 -0.73 7.46
N ASP A 337 21.01 -1.35 6.69
CA ASP A 337 22.42 -0.96 6.63
C ASP A 337 22.60 0.50 6.20
N THR A 338 21.74 0.95 5.26
CA THR A 338 21.77 2.36 4.81
C THR A 338 21.23 3.29 5.89
N VAL A 339 20.18 2.87 6.61
CA VAL A 339 19.67 3.62 7.77
C VAL A 339 20.79 3.80 8.81
N ASP A 340 21.45 2.71 9.20
CA ASP A 340 22.53 2.74 10.19
C ASP A 340 23.71 3.62 9.73
N ALA A 341 24.07 3.54 8.45
CA ALA A 341 25.14 4.34 7.89
C ALA A 341 24.84 5.84 7.87
N VAL A 342 23.60 6.23 7.57
CA VAL A 342 23.14 7.63 7.60
C VAL A 342 23.09 8.13 9.03
N VAL A 343 22.43 7.42 9.95
CA VAL A 343 22.31 7.81 11.37
C VAL A 343 23.70 7.99 11.97
N LYS A 344 24.62 7.03 11.76
CA LYS A 344 26.00 7.11 12.26
C LYS A 344 26.76 8.34 11.76
N ARG A 345 26.45 8.85 10.56
CA ARG A 345 27.08 10.07 10.03
C ARG A 345 26.47 11.33 10.60
N LEU A 346 25.14 11.39 10.67
CA LEU A 346 24.40 12.51 11.23
C LEU A 346 24.72 12.70 12.72
N ASP A 347 24.77 11.63 13.51
CA ASP A 347 25.10 11.67 14.96
C ASP A 347 26.47 12.29 15.27
N LYS A 348 27.41 12.27 14.31
CA LYS A 348 28.72 12.92 14.46
C LYS A 348 28.65 14.44 14.34
N MET A 349 27.57 14.98 13.80
CA MET A 349 27.37 16.41 13.61
C MET A 349 26.67 17.00 14.82
N ALA A 350 27.27 17.97 15.49
CA ALA A 350 26.77 18.54 16.75
C ALA A 350 25.33 19.06 16.64
N LYS A 351 24.93 19.59 15.45
CA LYS A 351 23.57 20.14 15.22
C LYS A 351 22.47 19.09 15.20
N PHE A 352 22.80 17.81 14.99
CA PHE A 352 21.84 16.72 14.98
C PHE A 352 21.78 15.93 16.31
N LYS A 353 22.61 16.28 17.28
CA LYS A 353 22.61 15.62 18.57
C LYS A 353 21.20 15.67 19.19
N ASP A 354 20.70 14.52 19.57
CA ASP A 354 19.37 14.31 20.18
C ASP A 354 18.16 14.70 19.30
N THR A 355 18.37 15.08 18.03
CA THR A 355 17.31 15.49 17.11
C THR A 355 16.90 14.42 16.10
N ILE A 356 17.56 13.25 16.11
CA ILE A 356 17.32 12.16 15.18
C ILE A 356 16.46 11.09 15.84
N GLY A 357 15.43 10.65 15.10
CA GLY A 357 14.68 9.42 15.37
C GLY A 357 14.84 8.44 14.22
N TYR A 358 14.50 7.18 14.45
CA TYR A 358 14.53 6.17 13.38
C TYR A 358 13.38 5.18 13.51
N ILE A 359 12.99 4.58 12.37
CA ILE A 359 11.97 3.54 12.29
C ILE A 359 12.52 2.40 11.45
N VAL A 360 12.83 1.28 12.10
CA VAL A 360 13.39 0.09 11.45
C VAL A 360 12.63 -1.18 11.82
N GLY A 361 12.83 -2.23 11.04
CA GLY A 361 12.32 -3.55 11.37
C GLY A 361 12.96 -4.09 12.65
N GLY A 362 12.14 -4.75 13.49
CA GLY A 362 12.64 -5.31 14.76
C GLY A 362 12.72 -4.32 15.93
N GLN A 363 12.57 -3.03 15.69
CA GLN A 363 12.53 -2.01 16.74
C GLN A 363 11.37 -2.26 17.73
N GLY A 364 11.62 -2.01 19.02
CA GLY A 364 10.60 -2.11 20.07
C GLY A 364 9.41 -1.17 19.82
N VAL A 365 8.19 -1.65 20.08
CA VAL A 365 6.97 -0.84 19.84
C VAL A 365 7.00 0.49 20.60
N LYS A 366 7.45 0.47 21.87
CA LYS A 366 7.51 1.68 22.72
C LYS A 366 8.52 2.70 22.18
N GLU A 367 9.69 2.25 21.77
CA GLU A 367 10.74 3.09 21.20
C GLU A 367 10.28 3.75 19.90
N ARG A 368 9.69 2.95 19.00
CA ARG A 368 9.11 3.46 17.75
C ARG A 368 8.04 4.52 17.97
N VAL A 369 7.12 4.28 18.90
CA VAL A 369 6.06 5.25 19.26
C VAL A 369 6.69 6.52 19.80
N SER A 370 7.67 6.41 20.70
CA SER A 370 8.41 7.54 21.26
C SER A 370 9.09 8.41 20.20
N ASP A 371 9.74 7.78 19.20
CA ASP A 371 10.40 8.51 18.10
C ASP A 371 9.38 9.26 17.22
N ILE A 372 8.23 8.64 16.93
CA ILE A 372 7.15 9.25 16.15
C ILE A 372 6.56 10.43 16.92
N GLU A 373 6.25 10.26 18.20
CA GLU A 373 5.69 11.32 19.05
C GLU A 373 6.66 12.48 19.22
N ALA A 374 7.96 12.20 19.40
CA ALA A 374 8.97 13.22 19.48
C ALA A 374 9.14 14.00 18.17
N PHE A 375 9.02 13.32 17.00
CA PHE A 375 9.04 13.98 15.70
C PHE A 375 7.77 14.83 15.49
N GLN A 376 6.61 14.32 15.87
CA GLN A 376 5.35 15.08 15.78
C GLN A 376 5.30 16.29 16.71
N ALA A 377 5.97 16.19 17.87
CA ALA A 377 6.10 17.29 18.83
C ALA A 377 7.26 18.26 18.50
N ASP A 378 7.87 18.15 17.31
CA ASP A 378 9.03 18.94 16.84
C ASP A 378 10.29 18.86 17.76
N LYS A 379 10.34 17.89 18.67
CA LYS A 379 11.52 17.62 19.52
C LYS A 379 12.63 16.93 18.73
N LYS A 380 12.26 16.04 17.84
CA LYS A 380 13.15 15.45 16.82
C LYS A 380 12.76 16.02 15.46
N ARG A 381 13.75 16.50 14.70
CA ARG A 381 13.49 17.13 13.40
C ARG A 381 14.00 16.31 12.22
N VAL A 382 14.69 15.22 12.48
CA VAL A 382 15.13 14.26 11.48
C VAL A 382 14.60 12.87 11.86
N LEU A 383 13.95 12.20 10.91
CA LEU A 383 13.45 10.84 11.09
C LEU A 383 13.95 9.97 9.94
N VAL A 384 14.79 8.98 10.24
CA VAL A 384 15.30 8.03 9.24
C VAL A 384 14.46 6.75 9.29
N VAL A 385 13.87 6.38 8.15
CA VAL A 385 12.81 5.38 8.10
C VAL A 385 13.14 4.30 7.08
N ASN A 386 13.15 3.04 7.50
CA ASN A 386 13.10 1.93 6.55
C ASN A 386 11.68 1.85 5.96
N ILE A 387 11.56 1.92 4.63
CA ILE A 387 10.27 1.96 3.92
C ILE A 387 9.40 0.76 4.27
N ALA A 388 9.96 -0.44 4.35
CA ALA A 388 9.21 -1.64 4.67
C ALA A 388 8.65 -1.65 6.11
N ALA A 389 9.37 -1.04 7.04
CA ALA A 389 8.98 -0.94 8.45
C ALA A 389 8.06 0.26 8.72
N GLY A 390 8.36 1.42 8.12
CA GLY A 390 7.70 2.69 8.39
C GLY A 390 6.69 3.14 7.32
N GLY A 391 6.64 2.45 6.19
CA GLY A 391 5.76 2.78 5.07
C GLY A 391 4.27 2.59 5.35
N THR A 392 3.88 1.88 6.42
CA THR A 392 2.47 1.65 6.75
C THR A 392 2.08 2.23 8.10
N GLY A 393 0.97 2.96 8.16
CA GLY A 393 0.27 3.33 9.39
C GLY A 393 0.88 4.45 10.24
N VAL A 394 1.87 5.20 9.73
CA VAL A 394 2.47 6.32 10.44
C VAL A 394 2.01 7.64 9.84
N SER A 395 1.70 8.63 10.65
CA SER A 395 1.41 10.00 10.24
C SER A 395 2.56 10.91 10.67
N LEU A 396 3.19 11.60 9.69
CA LEU A 396 4.39 12.41 9.91
C LEU A 396 4.23 13.83 9.37
N HIS A 397 3.00 14.25 9.07
CA HIS A 397 2.67 15.59 8.60
C HIS A 397 2.84 16.62 9.72
N ASP A 398 2.98 17.87 9.36
CA ASP A 398 3.13 18.96 10.31
C ASP A 398 1.80 19.26 11.03
N LEU A 399 1.80 19.14 12.36
CA LEU A 399 0.63 19.41 13.22
C LEU A 399 0.63 20.83 13.82
N HIS A 400 1.77 21.51 13.85
CA HIS A 400 1.95 22.75 14.60
C HIS A 400 2.21 23.98 13.74
N GLY A 401 2.70 23.82 12.50
CA GLY A 401 3.06 24.90 11.61
C GLY A 401 4.46 25.48 11.84
N ASN A 402 5.26 24.86 12.74
CA ASN A 402 6.58 25.39 13.08
C ASN A 402 7.65 25.02 12.06
N TYR A 403 7.60 23.79 11.55
CA TYR A 403 8.61 23.24 10.64
C TYR A 403 7.94 22.51 9.47
N PRO A 404 7.97 23.10 8.25
CA PRO A 404 7.48 22.41 7.06
C PRO A 404 8.13 21.04 6.91
N ARG A 405 7.34 20.04 6.51
CA ARG A 405 7.84 18.67 6.35
C ARG A 405 8.49 18.49 4.98
N ALA A 406 9.68 17.94 4.98
CA ALA A 406 10.35 17.49 3.77
C ALA A 406 10.60 15.98 3.82
N SER A 407 10.49 15.30 2.69
CA SER A 407 10.91 13.90 2.58
C SER A 407 11.89 13.69 1.45
N ILE A 408 12.87 12.82 1.71
CA ILE A 408 13.81 12.29 0.74
C ILE A 408 13.49 10.79 0.62
N VAL A 409 13.23 10.31 -0.58
CA VAL A 409 12.79 8.93 -0.82
C VAL A 409 13.76 8.23 -1.75
N SER A 410 14.41 7.18 -1.27
CA SER A 410 15.21 6.30 -2.12
C SER A 410 14.27 5.46 -3.01
N PRO A 411 14.55 5.29 -4.31
CA PRO A 411 13.69 4.54 -5.22
C PRO A 411 13.43 3.11 -4.75
N ASN A 412 12.18 2.68 -4.87
CA ASN A 412 11.75 1.32 -4.56
C ASN A 412 10.97 0.74 -5.75
N TRP A 413 11.18 -0.54 -6.05
CA TRP A 413 10.49 -1.24 -7.15
C TRP A 413 8.98 -1.41 -6.95
N SER A 414 8.53 -1.24 -5.71
CA SER A 414 7.13 -1.28 -5.35
C SER A 414 6.53 0.11 -5.45
N ALA A 415 5.70 0.34 -6.46
CA ALA A 415 4.89 1.55 -6.59
C ALA A 415 4.04 1.80 -5.33
N TYR A 416 3.57 0.71 -4.71
CA TYR A 416 2.88 0.75 -3.44
C TYR A 416 3.73 1.40 -2.32
N ASN A 417 4.96 0.89 -2.10
CA ASN A 417 5.85 1.42 -1.06
C ASN A 417 6.20 2.89 -1.31
N MET A 418 6.43 3.26 -2.57
CA MET A 418 6.66 4.65 -2.97
C MET A 418 5.47 5.54 -2.63
N ARG A 419 4.26 5.15 -3.07
CA ARG A 419 3.04 5.91 -2.78
C ARG A 419 2.75 6.03 -1.28
N GLN A 420 3.01 4.97 -0.54
CA GLN A 420 2.87 4.99 0.93
C GLN A 420 3.87 5.94 1.59
N ALA A 421 5.14 5.93 1.17
CA ALA A 421 6.15 6.83 1.71
C ALA A 421 5.77 8.30 1.44
N LEU A 422 5.39 8.64 0.20
CA LEU A 422 4.97 9.99 -0.20
C LEU A 422 3.74 10.48 0.58
N GLY A 423 2.80 9.60 0.92
CA GLY A 423 1.62 9.95 1.70
C GLY A 423 1.84 10.12 3.21
N ARG A 424 3.09 10.00 3.74
CA ARG A 424 3.31 10.08 5.20
C ARG A 424 3.42 11.48 5.75
N ILE A 425 4.04 12.38 5.01
CA ILE A 425 4.23 13.78 5.43
C ILE A 425 3.15 14.72 4.88
N TRP A 426 2.28 14.21 4.01
CA TRP A 426 1.21 14.96 3.37
C TRP A 426 -0.15 14.33 3.70
N ARG A 427 -0.93 15.03 4.51
CA ARG A 427 -2.22 14.55 5.01
C ARG A 427 -3.18 15.69 5.29
N LEU A 428 -4.46 15.33 5.37
CA LEU A 428 -5.50 16.19 5.89
C LEU A 428 -5.07 16.78 7.24
N GLU A 429 -5.41 18.04 7.49
CA GLU A 429 -5.05 18.80 8.69
C GLU A 429 -3.57 19.22 8.81
N GLY A 430 -2.73 18.87 7.83
CA GLY A 430 -1.36 19.39 7.78
C GLY A 430 -1.34 20.91 7.74
N LYS A 431 -0.46 21.55 8.53
CA LYS A 431 -0.43 23.00 8.71
C LYS A 431 0.47 23.71 7.69
N THR A 432 1.42 23.02 7.10
CA THR A 432 2.39 23.59 6.16
C THR A 432 2.45 22.78 4.87
N LYS A 433 3.01 23.41 3.82
CA LYS A 433 3.34 22.71 2.57
C LYS A 433 4.35 21.59 2.82
N SER A 434 4.24 20.51 2.04
CA SER A 434 5.21 19.42 2.06
C SER A 434 6.10 19.42 0.83
N TYR A 435 7.36 19.05 1.00
CA TYR A 435 8.37 18.97 -0.06
C TYR A 435 8.90 17.54 -0.14
N GLN A 436 8.73 16.88 -1.28
CA GLN A 436 9.04 15.47 -1.42
C GLN A 436 9.96 15.25 -2.62
N ARG A 437 11.13 14.65 -2.37
CA ARG A 437 12.14 14.38 -3.39
C ARG A 437 12.37 12.88 -3.52
N ILE A 438 12.18 12.34 -4.72
CA ILE A 438 12.61 10.98 -5.08
C ILE A 438 13.99 11.12 -5.66
N VAL A 439 15.00 10.49 -5.01
CA VAL A 439 16.42 10.69 -5.29
C VAL A 439 17.01 9.44 -5.93
N TYR A 440 17.37 9.52 -7.20
CA TYR A 440 18.02 8.43 -7.91
C TYR A 440 19.34 8.87 -8.56
N ALA A 441 20.22 7.89 -8.80
CA ALA A 441 21.48 8.17 -9.47
C ALA A 441 21.25 8.35 -10.97
N ALA A 442 21.82 9.41 -11.54
CA ALA A 442 21.79 9.69 -12.96
C ALA A 442 22.57 8.63 -13.77
N LYS A 443 22.21 8.44 -15.04
CA LYS A 443 22.94 7.62 -16.01
C LYS A 443 23.17 6.16 -15.56
N CYS A 444 22.27 5.59 -14.78
CA CYS A 444 22.38 4.19 -14.34
C CYS A 444 21.00 3.51 -14.31
N ILE A 445 20.97 2.23 -13.93
CA ILE A 445 19.74 1.42 -13.89
C ILE A 445 18.65 2.00 -12.98
N GLU A 446 18.99 2.90 -12.03
CA GLU A 446 17.98 3.53 -11.17
C GLU A 446 16.99 4.39 -11.97
N GLU A 447 17.38 4.98 -13.09
CA GLU A 447 16.45 5.65 -14.02
C GLU A 447 15.42 4.65 -14.55
N ASN A 448 15.82 3.47 -14.98
CA ASN A 448 14.92 2.42 -15.44
C ASN A 448 13.98 1.94 -14.32
N ILE A 449 14.45 1.92 -13.07
CA ILE A 449 13.60 1.61 -11.90
C ILE A 449 12.52 2.69 -11.76
N CYS A 450 12.90 3.96 -11.82
CA CYS A 450 11.96 5.07 -11.72
C CYS A 450 10.92 5.04 -12.84
N HIS A 451 11.31 4.81 -14.09
CA HIS A 451 10.38 4.65 -15.21
C HIS A 451 9.40 3.48 -15.00
N ARG A 452 9.88 2.31 -14.55
CA ARG A 452 9.00 1.17 -14.25
C ARG A 452 8.01 1.46 -13.11
N VAL A 453 8.44 2.18 -12.09
CA VAL A 453 7.57 2.59 -11.00
C VAL A 453 6.54 3.61 -11.48
N GLN A 454 6.93 4.54 -12.37
CA GLN A 454 6.02 5.48 -13.01
C GLN A 454 4.91 4.74 -13.79
N HIS A 455 5.25 3.76 -14.63
CA HIS A 455 4.25 2.96 -15.33
C HIS A 455 3.32 2.19 -14.39
N LYS A 456 3.84 1.66 -13.28
CA LYS A 456 3.00 1.00 -12.26
C LYS A 456 2.05 1.98 -11.59
N LEU A 457 2.50 3.19 -11.29
CA LEU A 457 1.67 4.24 -10.72
C LEU A 457 0.60 4.68 -11.73
N ALA A 458 0.94 4.87 -12.99
CA ALA A 458 -0.01 5.19 -14.05
C ALA A 458 -1.11 4.12 -14.20
N CYS A 459 -0.76 2.84 -14.19
CA CYS A 459 -1.75 1.75 -14.20
C CYS A 459 -2.64 1.76 -12.96
N LEU A 460 -2.07 2.05 -11.79
CA LEU A 460 -2.83 2.17 -10.55
C LEU A 460 -3.80 3.35 -10.59
N ASP A 461 -3.37 4.50 -11.11
CA ASP A 461 -4.23 5.69 -11.24
C ASP A 461 -5.33 5.47 -12.26
N THR A 462 -5.05 4.79 -13.37
CA THR A 462 -6.10 4.38 -14.34
C THR A 462 -7.14 3.47 -13.68
N LEU A 463 -6.72 2.50 -12.87
CA LEU A 463 -7.65 1.64 -12.13
C LEU A 463 -8.47 2.42 -11.10
N ASN A 464 -7.84 3.37 -10.41
CA ASN A 464 -8.46 4.10 -9.31
C ASN A 464 -9.35 5.26 -9.79
N ASP A 465 -8.92 5.99 -10.79
CA ASP A 465 -9.50 7.27 -11.22
C ASP A 465 -10.14 7.24 -12.60
N GLY A 466 -9.93 6.17 -13.38
CA GLY A 466 -10.35 6.12 -14.77
C GLY A 466 -9.57 7.10 -15.66
N ASP A 467 -8.45 7.64 -15.17
CA ASP A 467 -7.63 8.62 -15.87
C ASP A 467 -6.47 7.94 -16.60
N LEU A 468 -6.27 8.32 -17.86
CA LEU A 468 -5.16 7.86 -18.70
C LEU A 468 -3.94 8.78 -18.63
N ALA A 469 -4.01 9.88 -17.85
CA ALA A 469 -2.89 10.81 -17.69
C ALA A 469 -1.73 10.16 -16.91
N GLU A 470 -0.52 10.67 -17.14
CA GLU A 470 0.67 10.25 -16.40
C GLU A 470 0.63 10.84 -14.99
N SER A 471 0.76 9.99 -13.98
CA SER A 471 0.66 10.39 -12.57
C SER A 471 1.89 11.08 -11.99
N LEU A 472 3.04 10.99 -12.67
CA LEU A 472 4.31 11.60 -12.29
C LEU A 472 5.11 11.99 -13.52
N THR A 473 5.53 13.25 -13.61
CA THR A 473 6.53 13.69 -14.57
C THR A 473 7.90 13.54 -13.93
N LEU A 474 8.78 12.72 -14.54
CA LEU A 474 10.20 12.70 -14.19
C LEU A 474 10.85 13.90 -14.89
N VAL A 475 11.53 14.75 -14.12
CA VAL A 475 12.28 15.91 -14.61
C VAL A 475 13.75 15.57 -14.75
#